data_6e00dbfabdbf3f5573741b72301f4775
#
_entry.id   6e00dbfabdbf3f5573741b72301f4775
#
_cell.length_a   1.000
_cell.length_b   1.000
_cell.length_c   1.000
_cell.angle_alpha   90.00
_cell.angle_beta   90.00
_cell.angle_gamma   90.00
#
_symmetry.space_group_name_H-M   'P 1'
#
loop_
_entity.id
_entity.type
_entity.pdbx_description
1 polymer ?
#
loop_
_entity_poly.entity_id
_entity_poly.type
_entity_poly.pdbx_seq_one_letter_code
_entity_poly.pdbx_strand_id
1 'polypeptide(L)'
;ETKVFSKWLLKPQEELFPGLYKKFYKRFDIKNEYFKTWFAERAIQEIFFYRERIKEYKNQDILKVILSRAARSARQIPHYDLARPAKPVKEKYYCIKHKRTCEPIEEALKFIDRYSWDTIKRIKEFDKIRTSATIKIIQGDSREVRLNKFSFDGIFTSPPYVGLIDYHDQHKYAYELFDFSNNDFKEIGPASKGRSQQAREEYQCDLIKVFQNVSNWLKPKAKIFIVVNDKDNLYPKIAEECNFSIEEIFHRPVLMRTERDNYQFSESIYYLKKK
;
A
#
# COMPACT_ATOMS: atom_id res chain seq x y z
N GLU A 1 -3.13 21.98 -10.95
CA GLU A 1 -3.91 21.89 -9.70
C GLU A 1 -3.00 21.63 -8.50
N THR A 2 -2.15 20.59 -8.53
CA THR A 2 -1.23 20.27 -7.43
C THR A 2 -0.23 21.40 -7.15
N LYS A 3 0.22 22.18 -8.16
CA LYS A 3 1.09 23.37 -7.98
C LYS A 3 0.39 24.52 -7.27
N VAL A 4 -0.88 24.71 -7.51
CA VAL A 4 -1.66 25.75 -6.82
C VAL A 4 -1.84 25.37 -5.36
N PHE A 5 -2.14 24.09 -5.10
CA PHE A 5 -2.31 23.57 -3.76
C PHE A 5 -1.00 23.60 -2.96
N SER A 6 0.15 23.19 -3.57
CA SER A 6 1.44 23.25 -2.91
C SER A 6 1.93 24.68 -2.63
N LYS A 7 1.70 25.62 -3.54
CA LYS A 7 1.98 27.05 -3.28
C LYS A 7 1.15 27.60 -2.14
N TRP A 8 -0.09 27.15 -1.98
CA TRP A 8 -0.97 27.56 -0.91
C TRP A 8 -0.53 26.97 0.45
N LEU A 9 0.01 25.75 0.47
CA LEU A 9 0.55 25.09 1.65
C LEU A 9 1.90 25.66 2.14
N LEU A 10 2.70 26.23 1.23
CA LEU A 10 4.10 26.62 1.49
C LEU A 10 4.25 28.03 2.10
N LYS A 11 3.20 28.81 2.15
CA LYS A 11 3.28 30.14 2.77
C LYS A 11 2.87 30.04 4.24
N PRO A 12 3.59 30.68 5.18
CA PRO A 12 3.14 30.79 6.56
C PRO A 12 1.73 31.38 6.53
N GLN A 13 0.74 30.58 6.89
CA GLN A 13 -0.67 30.95 6.70
C GLN A 13 -1.08 32.16 7.53
N GLU A 14 -0.34 32.44 8.61
CA GLU A 14 -0.52 33.59 9.47
C GLU A 14 -0.16 34.91 8.79
N GLU A 15 0.83 34.93 7.89
CA GLU A 15 1.31 36.17 7.23
C GLU A 15 0.46 36.56 6.01
N LEU A 16 -0.22 35.61 5.36
CA LEU A 16 -0.87 35.85 4.08
C LEU A 16 -2.33 36.30 4.21
N PHE A 17 -3.06 35.80 5.22
CA PHE A 17 -4.48 36.08 5.39
C PHE A 17 -4.93 35.92 6.84
N PRO A 18 -4.70 36.92 7.73
CA PRO A 18 -5.08 36.83 9.14
C PRO A 18 -6.59 36.58 9.38
N GLY A 19 -7.44 37.00 8.42
CA GLY A 19 -8.88 36.76 8.48
C GLY A 19 -9.36 35.44 7.86
N LEU A 20 -8.58 34.86 6.97
CA LEU A 20 -8.87 33.57 6.32
C LEU A 20 -8.57 32.40 7.25
N TYR A 21 -7.57 32.51 8.12
CA TYR A 21 -7.22 31.48 9.09
C TYR A 21 -8.42 31.11 9.99
N LYS A 22 -9.17 32.10 10.47
CA LYS A 22 -10.41 31.85 11.23
C LYS A 22 -11.56 31.26 10.40
N LYS A 23 -11.59 31.48 9.10
CA LYS A 23 -12.65 31.02 8.20
C LYS A 23 -12.38 29.58 7.67
N PHE A 24 -11.11 29.12 7.67
CA PHE A 24 -10.69 27.81 7.20
C PHE A 24 -10.74 26.72 8.26
N TYR A 25 -10.73 27.06 9.54
CA TYR A 25 -10.88 26.10 10.62
C TYR A 25 -12.36 25.88 10.97
N LYS A 26 -13.12 25.30 10.01
CA LYS A 26 -14.27 24.51 10.44
C LYS A 26 -13.69 23.35 11.25
N ARG A 27 -13.84 23.43 12.56
CA ARG A 27 -13.40 22.32 13.43
C ARG A 27 -14.22 21.10 13.08
N PHE A 28 -13.54 20.04 12.63
CA PHE A 28 -14.17 18.77 12.37
C PHE A 28 -14.38 18.04 13.69
N ASP A 29 -15.63 17.74 14.00
CA ASP A 29 -15.96 16.86 15.12
C ASP A 29 -15.79 15.41 14.65
N ILE A 30 -14.62 14.85 14.90
CA ILE A 30 -14.27 13.49 14.46
C ILE A 30 -14.56 12.53 15.61
N LYS A 31 -15.62 11.76 15.46
CA LYS A 31 -16.04 10.75 16.46
C LYS A 31 -15.27 9.43 16.33
N ASN A 32 -14.58 9.21 15.22
CA ASN A 32 -13.85 7.97 14.94
C ASN A 32 -12.71 7.74 15.93
N GLU A 33 -12.79 6.67 16.70
CA GLU A 33 -11.86 6.32 17.76
C GLU A 33 -10.45 5.98 17.24
N TYR A 34 -10.33 5.47 16.01
CA TYR A 34 -9.04 5.22 15.41
C TYR A 34 -8.22 6.52 15.28
N PHE A 35 -8.85 7.59 14.79
CA PHE A 35 -8.15 8.87 14.65
C PHE A 35 -7.77 9.45 16.01
N LYS A 36 -8.64 9.44 16.99
CA LYS A 36 -8.34 9.92 18.35
C LYS A 36 -7.21 9.15 19.03
N THR A 37 -7.10 7.86 18.72
CA THR A 37 -6.06 7.00 19.26
C THR A 37 -4.70 7.28 18.62
N TRP A 38 -4.66 7.41 17.30
CA TRP A 38 -3.43 7.35 16.53
C TRP A 38 -2.90 8.70 16.04
N PHE A 39 -3.65 9.79 16.21
CA PHE A 39 -3.25 11.09 15.70
C PHE A 39 -3.39 12.18 16.77
N ALA A 40 -2.54 13.20 16.68
CA ALA A 40 -2.74 14.42 17.42
C ALA A 40 -3.93 15.22 16.87
N GLU A 41 -4.61 15.98 17.69
CA GLU A 41 -5.80 16.78 17.30
C GLU A 41 -5.51 17.67 16.09
N ARG A 42 -4.38 18.37 16.08
CA ARG A 42 -3.96 19.19 14.95
C ARG A 42 -3.84 18.39 13.66
N ALA A 43 -3.19 17.23 13.72
CA ALA A 43 -3.04 16.36 12.55
C ALA A 43 -4.40 15.86 12.01
N ILE A 44 -5.35 15.55 12.91
CA ILE A 44 -6.72 15.18 12.54
C ILE A 44 -7.37 16.31 11.73
N GLN A 45 -7.35 17.55 12.26
CA GLN A 45 -7.96 18.69 11.61
C GLN A 45 -7.36 18.94 10.21
N GLU A 46 -6.04 18.88 10.08
CA GLU A 46 -5.32 19.05 8.81
C GLU A 46 -5.67 17.96 7.79
N ILE A 47 -5.76 16.70 8.23
CA ILE A 47 -6.11 15.55 7.37
C ILE A 47 -7.55 15.68 6.86
N PHE A 48 -8.50 15.97 7.74
CA PHE A 48 -9.91 16.08 7.35
C PHE A 48 -10.19 17.32 6.53
N PHE A 49 -9.52 18.42 6.80
CA PHE A 49 -9.57 19.60 5.94
C PHE A 49 -9.10 19.26 4.51
N TYR A 50 -7.94 18.61 4.37
CA TYR A 50 -7.46 18.21 3.05
C TYR A 50 -8.44 17.24 2.36
N ARG A 51 -8.98 16.26 3.10
CA ARG A 51 -9.96 15.31 2.59
C ARG A 51 -11.17 15.99 1.97
N GLU A 52 -11.72 16.98 2.66
CA GLU A 52 -12.86 17.76 2.16
C GLU A 52 -12.51 18.54 0.88
N ARG A 53 -11.32 19.13 0.83
CA ARG A 53 -10.86 19.90 -0.34
C ARG A 53 -10.62 19.02 -1.58
N ILE A 54 -10.32 17.75 -1.44
CA ILE A 54 -10.13 16.83 -2.58
C ILE A 54 -11.33 16.87 -3.54
N LYS A 55 -12.53 17.01 -3.02
CA LYS A 55 -13.79 17.00 -3.79
C LYS A 55 -13.86 18.14 -4.83
N GLU A 56 -13.09 19.20 -4.65
CA GLU A 56 -13.07 20.36 -5.53
C GLU A 56 -12.15 20.21 -6.74
N TYR A 57 -11.41 19.10 -6.81
CA TYR A 57 -10.40 18.86 -7.83
C TYR A 57 -10.77 17.71 -8.76
N LYS A 58 -10.35 17.80 -10.02
CA LYS A 58 -10.59 16.75 -11.03
C LYS A 58 -9.83 15.46 -10.74
N ASN A 59 -8.56 15.56 -10.33
CA ASN A 59 -7.67 14.42 -10.13
C ASN A 59 -7.70 13.90 -8.68
N GLN A 60 -8.90 13.57 -8.21
CA GLN A 60 -9.15 13.20 -6.81
C GLN A 60 -8.31 12.00 -6.35
N ASP A 61 -8.11 11.00 -7.21
CA ASP A 61 -7.43 9.76 -6.81
C ASP A 61 -5.95 10.00 -6.49
N ILE A 62 -5.27 10.87 -7.24
CA ILE A 62 -3.90 11.26 -6.93
C ILE A 62 -3.84 11.98 -5.58
N LEU A 63 -4.78 12.86 -5.30
CA LEU A 63 -4.85 13.60 -4.04
C LEU A 63 -5.18 12.66 -2.87
N LYS A 64 -6.04 11.65 -3.06
CA LYS A 64 -6.31 10.60 -2.07
C LYS A 64 -5.05 9.79 -1.76
N VAL A 65 -4.26 9.44 -2.77
CA VAL A 65 -2.97 8.74 -2.58
C VAL A 65 -2.00 9.59 -1.76
N ILE A 66 -1.88 10.88 -2.07
CA ILE A 66 -1.04 11.81 -1.30
C ILE A 66 -1.51 11.86 0.16
N LEU A 67 -2.80 12.03 0.38
CA LEU A 67 -3.38 12.10 1.71
C LEU A 67 -3.21 10.80 2.49
N SER A 68 -3.42 9.65 1.85
CA SER A 68 -3.19 8.33 2.45
C SER A 68 -1.74 8.16 2.93
N ARG A 69 -0.77 8.54 2.10
CA ARG A 69 0.66 8.51 2.47
C ARG A 69 0.97 9.45 3.63
N ALA A 70 0.38 10.64 3.61
CA ALA A 70 0.53 11.64 4.68
C ALA A 70 -0.06 11.14 5.99
N ALA A 71 -1.29 10.62 5.97
CA ALA A 71 -1.94 10.05 7.13
C ALA A 71 -1.13 8.89 7.73
N ARG A 72 -0.61 7.98 6.89
CA ARG A 72 0.29 6.93 7.37
C ARG A 72 1.44 7.47 8.21
N SER A 73 2.07 8.54 7.75
CA SER A 73 3.24 9.15 8.39
C SER A 73 2.91 10.10 9.54
N ALA A 74 1.68 10.64 9.58
CA ALA A 74 1.23 11.57 10.61
C ALA A 74 0.72 10.87 11.88
N ARG A 75 0.66 9.54 11.91
CA ARG A 75 0.29 8.80 13.12
C ARG A 75 1.33 9.03 14.23
N GLN A 76 0.85 9.10 15.45
CA GLN A 76 1.69 9.16 16.66
C GLN A 76 2.34 7.80 16.94
N ILE A 77 3.32 7.43 16.14
CA ILE A 77 4.02 6.13 16.22
C ILE A 77 5.52 6.34 16.19
N PRO A 78 6.31 5.38 16.70
CA PRO A 78 7.75 5.45 16.60
C PRO A 78 8.23 5.54 15.14
N HIS A 79 9.22 6.35 14.84
CA HIS A 79 9.73 6.54 13.48
C HIS A 79 10.26 5.27 12.80
N TYR A 80 10.58 4.26 13.59
CA TYR A 80 11.07 2.95 13.11
C TYR A 80 9.92 1.94 12.89
N ASP A 81 8.67 2.26 13.31
CA ASP A 81 7.56 1.31 13.26
C ASP A 81 6.36 1.84 12.47
N LEU A 82 6.58 2.10 11.19
CA LEU A 82 5.52 2.57 10.30
C LEU A 82 4.57 1.48 9.84
N ALA A 83 5.00 0.22 9.89
CA ALA A 83 4.24 -0.88 9.32
C ALA A 83 3.21 -1.47 10.29
N ARG A 84 3.64 -1.80 11.52
CA ARG A 84 2.81 -2.48 12.52
C ARG A 84 2.99 -1.86 13.90
N PRO A 85 2.52 -0.62 14.11
CA PRO A 85 2.66 0.02 15.42
C PRO A 85 1.76 -0.68 16.43
N ALA A 86 2.36 -1.12 17.54
CA ALA A 86 1.62 -1.81 18.60
C ALA A 86 0.78 -0.86 19.45
N LYS A 87 1.26 0.36 19.66
CA LYS A 87 0.59 1.40 20.46
C LYS A 87 1.01 2.80 20.04
N PRO A 88 0.15 3.80 20.25
CA PRO A 88 0.52 5.20 19.98
C PRO A 88 1.60 5.69 20.93
N VAL A 89 2.41 6.64 20.46
CA VAL A 89 3.44 7.34 21.25
C VAL A 89 2.99 8.79 21.37
N LYS A 90 2.60 9.19 22.57
CA LYS A 90 2.09 10.54 22.88
C LYS A 90 3.08 11.41 23.67
N GLU A 91 4.21 10.84 24.05
CA GLU A 91 5.27 11.51 24.81
C GLU A 91 6.61 11.36 24.11
N LYS A 92 7.62 12.13 24.57
CA LYS A 92 8.99 12.01 24.07
C LYS A 92 9.52 10.59 24.28
N TYR A 93 10.18 10.05 23.27
CA TYR A 93 10.70 8.68 23.29
C TYR A 93 12.08 8.58 22.65
N TYR A 94 12.89 7.62 23.11
CA TYR A 94 14.15 7.32 22.45
C TYR A 94 13.91 6.60 21.12
N CYS A 95 14.35 7.20 20.03
CA CYS A 95 14.19 6.66 18.69
C CYS A 95 15.42 5.87 18.25
N ILE A 96 15.32 4.57 18.13
CA ILE A 96 16.40 3.68 17.70
C ILE A 96 16.91 4.08 16.30
N LYS A 97 16.02 4.46 15.40
CA LYS A 97 16.37 4.88 14.04
C LYS A 97 17.20 6.15 13.99
N HIS A 98 16.86 7.13 14.82
CA HIS A 98 17.55 8.42 14.84
C HIS A 98 18.63 8.51 15.91
N LYS A 99 18.75 7.49 16.79
CA LYS A 99 19.68 7.42 17.92
C LYS A 99 19.62 8.66 18.83
N ARG A 100 18.42 9.19 19.03
CA ARG A 100 18.14 10.36 19.87
C ARG A 100 16.72 10.35 20.39
N THR A 101 16.43 11.20 21.37
CA THR A 101 15.06 11.46 21.82
C THR A 101 14.30 12.19 20.72
N CYS A 102 13.14 11.65 20.33
CA CYS A 102 12.22 12.22 19.37
C CYS A 102 10.91 12.58 20.04
N GLU A 103 10.22 13.55 19.46
CA GLU A 103 8.90 13.99 19.89
C GLU A 103 7.80 13.29 19.10
N PRO A 104 6.59 13.13 19.66
CA PRO A 104 5.43 12.66 18.94
C PRO A 104 5.12 13.55 17.73
N ILE A 105 4.44 12.99 16.77
CA ILE A 105 4.01 13.74 15.60
C ILE A 105 2.74 14.50 15.94
N GLU A 106 2.79 15.85 15.78
CA GLU A 106 1.68 16.75 16.11
C GLU A 106 0.92 17.25 14.88
N GLU A 107 1.52 17.17 13.69
CA GLU A 107 0.98 17.76 12.46
C GLU A 107 1.07 16.82 11.26
N ALA A 108 0.11 16.91 10.34
CA ALA A 108 0.08 16.18 9.07
C ALA A 108 0.59 17.02 7.88
N LEU A 109 0.51 18.33 7.98
CA LEU A 109 0.74 19.25 6.87
C LEU A 109 2.12 19.08 6.22
N LYS A 110 3.18 18.91 7.02
CA LYS A 110 4.54 18.64 6.51
C LYS A 110 4.64 17.36 5.67
N PHE A 111 3.83 16.36 5.99
CA PHE A 111 3.79 15.12 5.22
C PHE A 111 2.97 15.29 3.95
N ILE A 112 1.88 16.03 4.00
CA ILE A 112 1.06 16.37 2.84
C ILE A 112 1.92 17.12 1.83
N ASP A 113 2.64 18.14 2.25
CA ASP A 113 3.57 18.89 1.40
C ASP A 113 4.64 17.99 0.80
N ARG A 114 5.38 17.26 1.63
CA ARG A 114 6.45 16.36 1.20
C ARG A 114 5.97 15.34 0.17
N TYR A 115 4.81 14.69 0.41
CA TYR A 115 4.30 13.70 -0.52
C TYR A 115 3.67 14.30 -1.77
N SER A 116 3.21 15.54 -1.72
CA SER A 116 2.80 16.29 -2.91
C SER A 116 3.98 16.49 -3.85
N TRP A 117 5.11 16.99 -3.34
CA TRP A 117 6.33 17.18 -4.14
C TRP A 117 6.90 15.86 -4.66
N ASP A 118 6.97 14.82 -3.82
CA ASP A 118 7.42 13.50 -4.24
C ASP A 118 6.53 12.94 -5.36
N THR A 119 5.22 13.09 -5.25
CA THR A 119 4.27 12.62 -6.27
C THR A 119 4.44 13.40 -7.58
N ILE A 120 4.59 14.72 -7.54
CA ILE A 120 4.87 15.54 -8.73
C ILE A 120 6.17 15.08 -9.41
N LYS A 121 7.23 14.88 -8.63
CA LYS A 121 8.52 14.41 -9.14
C LYS A 121 8.35 13.06 -9.86
N ARG A 122 7.70 12.09 -9.22
CA ARG A 122 7.48 10.75 -9.79
C ARG A 122 6.64 10.78 -11.06
N ILE A 123 5.60 11.61 -11.11
CA ILE A 123 4.79 11.76 -12.32
C ILE A 123 5.64 12.31 -13.47
N LYS A 124 6.47 13.33 -13.20
CA LYS A 124 7.38 13.89 -14.23
C LYS A 124 8.44 12.90 -14.70
N GLU A 125 8.96 12.08 -13.79
CA GLU A 125 9.94 11.02 -14.14
C GLU A 125 9.26 9.94 -14.98
N PHE A 126 8.08 9.49 -14.59
CA PHE A 126 7.30 8.50 -15.32
C PHE A 126 6.89 9.01 -16.72
N ASP A 127 6.50 10.27 -16.84
CA ASP A 127 6.10 10.86 -18.12
C ASP A 127 7.19 10.80 -19.20
N LYS A 128 8.47 10.77 -18.78
CA LYS A 128 9.61 10.65 -19.70
C LYS A 128 9.79 9.24 -20.29
N ILE A 129 9.28 8.23 -19.60
CA ILE A 129 9.48 6.81 -19.95
C ILE A 129 8.18 6.10 -20.31
N ARG A 130 7.02 6.73 -20.09
CA ARG A 130 5.73 6.13 -20.41
C ARG A 130 5.60 5.94 -21.92
N THR A 131 4.92 4.87 -22.29
CA THR A 131 4.55 4.60 -23.67
C THR A 131 3.08 4.98 -23.91
N SER A 132 2.60 4.81 -25.14
CA SER A 132 1.18 4.95 -25.51
C SER A 132 0.34 3.72 -25.15
N ALA A 133 0.87 2.76 -24.39
CA ALA A 133 0.15 1.57 -23.99
C ALA A 133 -1.11 1.91 -23.19
N THR A 134 -2.20 1.23 -23.52
CA THR A 134 -3.46 1.37 -22.79
C THR A 134 -3.37 0.66 -21.44
N ILE A 135 -3.77 1.35 -20.38
CA ILE A 135 -3.83 0.81 -19.01
C ILE A 135 -5.31 0.68 -18.62
N LYS A 136 -5.69 -0.51 -18.16
CA LYS A 136 -7.00 -0.76 -17.57
C LYS A 136 -6.82 -1.24 -16.13
N ILE A 137 -7.37 -0.50 -15.18
CA ILE A 137 -7.37 -0.87 -13.76
C ILE A 137 -8.70 -1.51 -13.44
N ILE A 138 -8.66 -2.70 -12.84
CA ILE A 138 -9.86 -3.45 -12.43
C ILE A 138 -9.72 -3.76 -10.94
N GLN A 139 -10.68 -3.29 -10.16
CA GLN A 139 -10.80 -3.65 -8.75
C GLN A 139 -11.71 -4.85 -8.61
N GLY A 140 -11.26 -5.86 -7.88
CA GLY A 140 -12.05 -7.06 -7.62
C GLY A 140 -11.25 -8.16 -6.96
N ASP A 141 -11.92 -9.21 -6.54
CA ASP A 141 -11.28 -10.43 -6.07
C ASP A 141 -10.68 -11.19 -7.25
N SER A 142 -9.38 -11.40 -7.26
CA SER A 142 -8.68 -12.08 -8.35
C SER A 142 -9.10 -13.53 -8.56
N ARG A 143 -9.74 -14.15 -7.57
CA ARG A 143 -10.35 -15.48 -7.70
C ARG A 143 -11.61 -15.47 -8.58
N GLU A 144 -12.27 -14.32 -8.71
CA GLU A 144 -13.62 -14.19 -9.31
C GLU A 144 -13.70 -13.22 -10.50
N VAL A 145 -12.72 -12.29 -10.63
CA VAL A 145 -12.70 -11.32 -11.75
C VAL A 145 -12.78 -12.05 -13.08
N ARG A 146 -13.62 -11.55 -14.00
CA ARG A 146 -13.79 -12.12 -15.33
C ARG A 146 -13.27 -11.16 -16.39
N LEU A 147 -12.41 -11.68 -17.25
CA LEU A 147 -11.85 -10.98 -18.40
C LEU A 147 -12.08 -11.80 -19.67
N ASN A 148 -11.76 -11.23 -20.82
CA ASN A 148 -11.88 -11.93 -22.09
C ASN A 148 -10.93 -13.12 -22.16
N LYS A 149 -11.44 -14.26 -22.59
CA LYS A 149 -10.63 -15.47 -22.78
C LYS A 149 -9.56 -15.25 -23.84
N PHE A 150 -8.39 -15.85 -23.62
CA PHE A 150 -7.26 -15.86 -24.56
C PHE A 150 -6.85 -14.49 -25.10
N SER A 151 -6.94 -13.46 -24.27
CA SER A 151 -6.63 -12.07 -24.67
C SER A 151 -5.27 -11.58 -24.20
N PHE A 152 -4.62 -12.28 -23.27
CA PHE A 152 -3.38 -11.83 -22.65
C PHE A 152 -2.19 -12.72 -23.02
N ASP A 153 -1.04 -12.09 -23.25
CA ASP A 153 0.22 -12.75 -23.65
C ASP A 153 1.05 -13.20 -22.45
N GLY A 154 0.72 -12.71 -21.25
CA GLY A 154 1.44 -13.12 -20.04
C GLY A 154 0.93 -12.47 -18.76
N ILE A 155 1.56 -12.86 -17.65
CA ILE A 155 1.34 -12.36 -16.31
C ILE A 155 2.68 -11.96 -15.69
N PHE A 156 2.68 -10.85 -14.97
CA PHE A 156 3.75 -10.47 -14.06
C PHE A 156 3.13 -10.11 -12.71
N THR A 157 3.46 -10.84 -11.66
CA THR A 157 2.82 -10.68 -10.36
C THR A 157 3.76 -10.99 -9.19
N SER A 158 3.45 -10.39 -8.03
CA SER A 158 4.00 -10.76 -6.74
C SER A 158 2.83 -10.97 -5.77
N PRO A 159 2.35 -12.19 -5.59
CA PRO A 159 1.25 -12.51 -4.68
C PRO A 159 1.61 -12.20 -3.22
N PRO A 160 0.63 -12.07 -2.32
CA PRO A 160 0.89 -11.97 -0.89
C PRO A 160 1.75 -13.13 -0.41
N TYR A 161 2.64 -12.90 0.55
CA TYR A 161 3.44 -13.98 1.16
C TYR A 161 2.68 -14.56 2.35
N VAL A 162 2.59 -15.88 2.40
CA VAL A 162 1.85 -16.58 3.46
C VAL A 162 2.33 -16.18 4.86
N GLY A 163 1.39 -15.76 5.71
CA GLY A 163 1.64 -15.42 7.11
C GLY A 163 2.57 -14.22 7.34
N LEU A 164 2.71 -13.30 6.36
CA LEU A 164 3.64 -12.19 6.49
C LEU A 164 2.97 -10.84 6.77
N ILE A 165 1.88 -10.53 6.10
CA ILE A 165 1.24 -9.21 6.14
C ILE A 165 -0.28 -9.38 6.29
N ASP A 166 -0.88 -8.59 7.20
CA ASP A 166 -2.30 -8.28 7.25
C ASP A 166 -2.47 -6.93 6.57
N TYR A 167 -2.86 -6.93 5.30
CA TYR A 167 -2.92 -5.70 4.49
C TYR A 167 -3.98 -4.73 4.99
N HIS A 168 -5.15 -5.22 5.41
CA HIS A 168 -6.21 -4.38 5.95
C HIS A 168 -5.78 -3.72 7.26
N ASP A 169 -5.19 -4.46 8.17
CA ASP A 169 -4.68 -3.91 9.42
C ASP A 169 -3.56 -2.89 9.18
N GLN A 170 -2.60 -3.25 8.32
CA GLN A 170 -1.48 -2.36 7.98
C GLN A 170 -1.96 -1.05 7.34
N HIS A 171 -3.06 -1.06 6.59
CA HIS A 171 -3.63 0.10 5.90
C HIS A 171 -4.89 0.65 6.57
N LYS A 172 -5.20 0.23 7.80
CA LYS A 172 -6.39 0.64 8.55
C LYS A 172 -6.58 2.16 8.55
N TYR A 173 -5.50 2.94 8.64
CA TYR A 173 -5.54 4.39 8.53
C TYR A 173 -6.20 4.90 7.23
N ALA A 174 -6.05 4.20 6.12
CA ALA A 174 -6.66 4.56 4.85
C ALA A 174 -8.13 4.10 4.77
N TYR A 175 -8.42 2.92 5.31
CA TYR A 175 -9.80 2.43 5.40
C TYR A 175 -10.66 3.37 6.23
N GLU A 176 -10.19 3.75 7.41
CA GLU A 176 -10.87 4.70 8.29
C GLU A 176 -10.95 6.12 7.67
N LEU A 177 -9.92 6.54 6.92
CA LEU A 177 -9.87 7.87 6.31
C LEU A 177 -10.86 8.04 5.16
N PHE A 178 -11.09 7.01 4.38
CA PHE A 178 -11.93 7.07 3.19
C PHE A 178 -13.23 6.29 3.30
N ASP A 179 -13.56 5.84 4.51
CA ASP A 179 -14.77 5.07 4.81
C ASP A 179 -14.90 3.82 3.91
N PHE A 180 -13.75 3.12 3.68
CA PHE A 180 -13.74 1.89 2.89
C PHE A 180 -14.24 0.70 3.74
N SER A 181 -14.98 -0.19 3.08
CA SER A 181 -15.43 -1.43 3.72
C SER A 181 -14.26 -2.32 4.10
N ASN A 182 -14.27 -2.88 5.30
CA ASN A 182 -13.33 -3.91 5.69
C ASN A 182 -13.66 -5.23 4.97
N ASN A 183 -12.67 -5.78 4.26
CA ASN A 183 -12.74 -7.06 3.57
C ASN A 183 -11.57 -7.97 3.97
N ASP A 184 -11.08 -7.87 5.19
CA ASP A 184 -9.93 -8.63 5.70
C ASP A 184 -10.14 -10.14 5.59
N PHE A 185 -11.38 -10.62 5.73
CA PHE A 185 -11.75 -12.02 5.54
C PHE A 185 -11.47 -12.56 4.12
N LYS A 186 -11.27 -11.69 3.13
CA LYS A 186 -10.89 -12.03 1.75
C LYS A 186 -9.40 -12.07 1.52
N GLU A 187 -8.59 -11.67 2.48
CA GLU A 187 -7.14 -11.67 2.33
C GLU A 187 -6.59 -13.09 2.09
N ILE A 188 -5.68 -13.22 1.14
CA ILE A 188 -4.99 -14.47 0.83
C ILE A 188 -3.74 -14.55 1.70
N GLY A 189 -3.66 -15.54 2.58
CA GLY A 189 -2.51 -15.79 3.44
C GLY A 189 -2.15 -14.68 4.43
N PRO A 190 -3.10 -14.07 5.15
CA PRO A 190 -2.82 -12.99 6.09
C PRO A 190 -1.92 -13.44 7.25
N ALA A 191 -1.18 -12.50 7.84
CA ALA A 191 -0.28 -12.79 8.97
C ALA A 191 -1.02 -13.30 10.22
N SER A 192 -2.25 -12.88 10.42
CA SER A 192 -3.13 -13.31 11.52
C SER A 192 -3.42 -14.80 11.53
N LYS A 193 -3.43 -15.46 10.36
CA LYS A 193 -3.55 -16.92 10.24
C LYS A 193 -2.22 -17.67 10.48
N GLY A 194 -1.10 -16.96 10.54
CA GLY A 194 0.22 -17.55 10.75
C GLY A 194 0.71 -18.40 9.58
N ARG A 195 1.55 -19.40 9.89
CA ARG A 195 2.21 -20.29 8.93
C ARG A 195 2.05 -21.78 9.29
N SER A 196 0.97 -22.16 9.97
CA SER A 196 0.63 -23.56 10.23
C SER A 196 0.46 -24.32 8.90
N GLN A 197 0.46 -25.63 8.96
CA GLN A 197 0.19 -26.46 7.78
C GLN A 197 -1.16 -26.09 7.17
N GLN A 198 -2.19 -25.96 7.98
CA GLN A 198 -3.52 -25.57 7.53
C GLN A 198 -3.51 -24.20 6.83
N ALA A 199 -2.81 -23.20 7.40
CA ALA A 199 -2.72 -21.86 6.80
C ALA A 199 -2.02 -21.89 5.42
N ARG A 200 -1.01 -22.75 5.24
CA ARG A 200 -0.34 -22.95 3.97
C ARG A 200 -1.22 -23.64 2.94
N GLU A 201 -1.99 -24.64 3.36
CA GLU A 201 -2.94 -25.35 2.50
C GLU A 201 -4.07 -24.41 2.04
N GLU A 202 -4.65 -23.60 2.93
CA GLU A 202 -5.64 -22.57 2.58
C GLU A 202 -5.06 -21.57 1.57
N TYR A 203 -3.84 -21.09 1.82
CA TYR A 203 -3.13 -20.20 0.91
C TYR A 203 -2.91 -20.80 -0.48
N GLN A 204 -2.46 -22.06 -0.54
CA GLN A 204 -2.30 -22.78 -1.81
C GLN A 204 -3.63 -22.91 -2.56
N CYS A 205 -4.70 -23.32 -1.87
CA CYS A 205 -6.03 -23.42 -2.46
C CYS A 205 -6.50 -22.08 -3.05
N ASP A 206 -6.31 -20.99 -2.34
CA ASP A 206 -6.71 -19.68 -2.81
C ASP A 206 -5.89 -19.22 -4.03
N LEU A 207 -4.57 -19.43 -4.02
CA LEU A 207 -3.72 -19.10 -5.17
C LEU A 207 -4.01 -20.00 -6.38
N ILE A 208 -4.33 -21.27 -6.18
CA ILE A 208 -4.76 -22.16 -7.25
C ILE A 208 -6.02 -21.61 -7.90
N LYS A 209 -7.02 -21.19 -7.13
CA LYS A 209 -8.24 -20.54 -7.66
C LYS A 209 -7.91 -19.28 -8.49
N VAL A 210 -7.01 -18.43 -7.97
CA VAL A 210 -6.55 -17.23 -8.70
C VAL A 210 -5.94 -17.62 -10.04
N PHE A 211 -4.95 -18.52 -10.04
CA PHE A 211 -4.22 -18.85 -11.25
C PHE A 211 -5.04 -19.69 -12.23
N GLN A 212 -5.96 -20.53 -11.78
CA GLN A 212 -6.93 -21.21 -12.64
C GLN A 212 -7.87 -20.21 -13.32
N ASN A 213 -8.39 -19.22 -12.57
CA ASN A 213 -9.20 -18.14 -13.13
C ASN A 213 -8.42 -17.36 -14.19
N VAL A 214 -7.21 -16.94 -13.84
CA VAL A 214 -6.32 -16.15 -14.72
C VAL A 214 -5.90 -16.96 -15.96
N SER A 215 -5.69 -18.27 -15.82
CA SER A 215 -5.34 -19.16 -16.95
C SER A 215 -6.35 -19.09 -18.10
N ASN A 216 -7.63 -18.84 -17.80
CA ASN A 216 -8.66 -18.68 -18.81
C ASN A 216 -8.47 -17.45 -19.72
N TRP A 217 -7.73 -16.43 -19.25
CA TRP A 217 -7.48 -15.19 -19.99
C TRP A 217 -6.24 -15.29 -20.86
N LEU A 218 -5.33 -16.21 -20.52
CA LEU A 218 -4.05 -16.37 -21.19
C LEU A 218 -4.19 -17.10 -22.51
N LYS A 219 -3.46 -16.62 -23.51
CA LYS A 219 -3.20 -17.33 -24.74
C LYS A 219 -2.40 -18.62 -24.47
N PRO A 220 -2.47 -19.62 -25.37
CA PRO A 220 -1.54 -20.75 -25.31
C PRO A 220 -0.09 -20.30 -25.30
N LYS A 221 0.76 -20.95 -24.51
CA LYS A 221 2.20 -20.62 -24.35
C LYS A 221 2.47 -19.23 -23.75
N ALA A 222 1.49 -18.57 -23.15
CA ALA A 222 1.67 -17.31 -22.46
C ALA A 222 2.72 -17.44 -21.35
N LYS A 223 3.51 -16.38 -21.18
CA LYS A 223 4.60 -16.32 -20.19
C LYS A 223 4.09 -15.81 -18.85
N ILE A 224 4.52 -16.44 -17.77
CA ILE A 224 4.09 -16.08 -16.41
C ILE A 224 5.33 -15.89 -15.55
N PHE A 225 5.44 -14.73 -14.91
CA PHE A 225 6.49 -14.41 -13.95
C PHE A 225 5.87 -14.17 -12.57
N ILE A 226 6.29 -14.95 -11.59
CA ILE A 226 5.83 -14.84 -10.20
C ILE A 226 7.03 -14.57 -9.31
N VAL A 227 7.04 -13.39 -8.66
CA VAL A 227 8.08 -13.00 -7.70
C VAL A 227 7.59 -13.28 -6.29
N VAL A 228 8.27 -14.15 -5.55
CA VAL A 228 7.79 -14.60 -4.24
C VAL A 228 8.92 -15.05 -3.32
N ASN A 229 8.71 -14.96 -2.02
CA ASN A 229 9.53 -15.63 -1.02
C ASN A 229 8.91 -17.00 -0.70
N ASP A 230 9.26 -18.02 -1.49
CA ASP A 230 8.71 -19.38 -1.40
C ASP A 230 9.55 -20.29 -0.50
N LYS A 231 9.67 -19.95 0.79
CA LYS A 231 10.42 -20.76 1.77
C LYS A 231 9.81 -22.13 2.03
N ASP A 232 8.52 -22.26 1.78
CA ASP A 232 7.76 -23.49 2.07
C ASP A 232 7.57 -24.36 0.81
N ASN A 233 8.17 -23.96 -0.32
CA ASN A 233 8.10 -24.66 -1.61
C ASN A 233 6.66 -24.96 -2.08
N LEU A 234 5.79 -23.93 -1.99
CA LEU A 234 4.36 -24.06 -2.29
C LEU A 234 4.05 -23.93 -3.78
N TYR A 235 4.86 -23.20 -4.52
CA TYR A 235 4.58 -22.82 -5.91
C TYR A 235 4.72 -23.94 -6.94
N PRO A 236 5.58 -24.96 -6.79
CA PRO A 236 5.58 -26.10 -7.71
C PRO A 236 4.23 -26.80 -7.81
N LYS A 237 3.57 -27.05 -6.67
CA LYS A 237 2.24 -27.65 -6.64
C LYS A 237 1.18 -26.72 -7.24
N ILE A 238 1.25 -25.41 -6.97
CA ILE A 238 0.34 -24.43 -7.57
C ILE A 238 0.48 -24.43 -9.10
N ALA A 239 1.70 -24.48 -9.62
CA ALA A 239 1.95 -24.53 -11.07
C ALA A 239 1.38 -25.81 -11.70
N GLU A 240 1.56 -26.94 -11.07
CA GLU A 240 1.03 -28.24 -11.52
C GLU A 240 -0.51 -28.21 -11.61
N GLU A 241 -1.19 -27.81 -10.53
CA GLU A 241 -2.65 -27.75 -10.43
C GLU A 241 -3.28 -26.72 -11.41
N CYS A 242 -2.49 -25.73 -11.85
CA CYS A 242 -2.92 -24.72 -12.81
C CYS A 242 -2.52 -25.04 -14.25
N ASN A 243 -1.95 -26.22 -14.51
CA ASN A 243 -1.45 -26.66 -15.82
C ASN A 243 -0.41 -25.70 -16.41
N PHE A 244 0.53 -25.24 -15.56
CA PHE A 244 1.68 -24.46 -15.97
C PHE A 244 2.95 -25.31 -15.96
N SER A 245 3.86 -25.11 -16.91
CA SER A 245 5.22 -25.65 -16.87
C SER A 245 6.17 -24.68 -16.22
N ILE A 246 6.98 -25.13 -15.27
CA ILE A 246 8.09 -24.35 -14.72
C ILE A 246 9.25 -24.48 -15.73
N GLU A 247 9.61 -23.37 -16.36
CA GLU A 247 10.72 -23.31 -17.29
C GLU A 247 12.04 -23.03 -16.56
N GLU A 248 12.00 -22.09 -15.60
CA GLU A 248 13.17 -21.68 -14.86
C GLU A 248 12.79 -21.02 -13.52
N ILE A 249 13.67 -21.12 -12.54
CA ILE A 249 13.54 -20.44 -11.24
C ILE A 249 14.80 -19.63 -11.00
N PHE A 250 14.66 -18.31 -11.02
CA PHE A 250 15.74 -17.38 -10.67
C PHE A 250 15.68 -17.04 -9.19
N HIS A 251 16.83 -16.77 -8.60
CA HIS A 251 16.94 -16.34 -7.22
C HIS A 251 17.54 -14.93 -7.15
N ARG A 252 16.79 -14.01 -6.56
CA ARG A 252 17.21 -12.64 -6.34
C ARG A 252 17.58 -12.43 -4.88
N PRO A 253 18.82 -12.10 -4.53
CA PRO A 253 19.16 -11.75 -3.16
C PRO A 253 18.42 -10.44 -2.79
N VAL A 254 17.81 -10.42 -1.62
CA VAL A 254 17.19 -9.22 -1.07
C VAL A 254 18.14 -8.65 -0.02
N LEU A 255 18.64 -7.46 -0.30
CA LEU A 255 19.49 -6.73 0.63
C LEU A 255 18.69 -6.34 1.87
N MET A 256 19.34 -6.31 3.02
CA MET A 256 18.77 -5.79 4.26
C MET A 256 18.28 -4.36 4.03
N ARG A 257 16.96 -4.17 4.10
CA ARG A 257 16.32 -2.87 3.82
C ARG A 257 15.93 -2.13 5.09
N THR A 258 15.87 -2.83 6.21
CA THR A 258 15.49 -2.27 7.50
C THR A 258 16.43 -2.74 8.58
N GLU A 259 16.55 -1.98 9.66
CA GLU A 259 17.35 -2.31 10.84
C GLU A 259 16.84 -3.57 11.59
N ARG A 260 15.66 -4.09 11.17
CA ARG A 260 15.05 -5.31 11.71
C ARG A 260 15.31 -6.56 10.87
N ASP A 261 15.90 -6.40 9.69
CA ASP A 261 16.22 -7.53 8.82
C ASP A 261 17.48 -8.21 9.30
N ASN A 262 17.34 -9.23 10.16
CA ASN A 262 18.46 -9.94 10.78
C ASN A 262 19.08 -11.00 9.86
N TYR A 263 18.47 -11.30 8.71
CA TYR A 263 18.91 -12.36 7.83
C TYR A 263 18.81 -11.94 6.36
N GLN A 264 19.80 -12.32 5.58
CA GLN A 264 19.71 -12.27 4.13
C GLN A 264 18.71 -13.33 3.67
N PHE A 265 17.80 -12.94 2.80
CA PHE A 265 16.92 -13.87 2.13
C PHE A 265 16.90 -13.60 0.62
N SER A 266 16.53 -14.61 -0.16
CA SER A 266 16.30 -14.47 -1.59
C SER A 266 14.82 -14.57 -1.91
N GLU A 267 14.38 -13.82 -2.90
CA GLU A 267 13.11 -14.05 -3.55
C GLU A 267 13.31 -14.97 -4.74
N SER A 268 12.40 -15.90 -4.92
CA SER A 268 12.32 -16.74 -6.11
C SER A 268 11.51 -16.04 -7.18
N ILE A 269 11.99 -16.08 -8.41
CA ILE A 269 11.26 -15.60 -9.58
C ILE A 269 10.98 -16.84 -10.43
N TYR A 270 9.75 -17.31 -10.38
CA TYR A 270 9.29 -18.41 -11.20
C TYR A 270 8.97 -17.91 -12.60
N TYR A 271 9.64 -18.43 -13.59
CA TYR A 271 9.27 -18.31 -15.00
C TYR A 271 8.50 -19.53 -15.43
N LEU A 272 7.22 -19.33 -15.71
CA LEU A 272 6.29 -20.38 -16.08
C LEU A 272 5.73 -20.12 -17.48
N LYS A 273 5.23 -21.20 -18.10
CA LYS A 273 4.41 -21.12 -19.32
C LYS A 273 3.09 -21.83 -19.13
N LYS A 274 2.05 -21.30 -19.72
CA LYS A 274 0.79 -22.02 -19.87
C LYS A 274 1.00 -23.17 -20.86
N LYS A 275 0.68 -24.39 -20.44
CA LYS A 275 0.66 -25.58 -21.31
C LYS A 275 -0.46 -25.50 -22.34
#